data_d7865099a75e40e064019a6db3514f75
#
_entry.id   d7865099a75e40e064019a6db3514f75
#
_cell.length_a   1.000
_cell.length_b   1.000
_cell.length_c   1.000
_cell.angle_alpha   90.00
_cell.angle_beta   90.00
_cell.angle_gamma   90.00
#
_symmetry.space_group_name_H-M   'P 1'
#
loop_
_entity.id
_entity.type
_entity.pdbx_description
1 polymer ?
#
loop_
_entity_poly.entity_id
_entity_poly.type
_entity_poly.pdbx_seq_one_letter_code
_entity_poly.pdbx_strand_id
1 'polypeptide(L)'
;KKNLNEKSLIRPMSKYGKTKLLCEKYFKHKLKKTKIKCCIGRVFSFTHSSQSLDFLVPALKNKIKKKTKTLELNNLNHYRDFISIFDLCRAIIFLSKIKFNGTINIASGKSIYLKNIAKKLNKSAKKKLKFNDNKVPTYLLADIKKLKRLGFKHKYNFFNTI
;
A
#
# COMPACT_ATOMS: atom_id res chain seq x y z
N LYS A 1 -18.90 -1.37 -0.49
CA LYS A 1 -17.62 -1.49 -1.23
C LYS A 1 -16.89 -2.72 -0.75
N LYS A 2 -16.57 -3.68 -1.66
CA LYS A 2 -15.99 -4.98 -1.29
C LYS A 2 -14.47 -4.84 -1.15
N ASN A 3 -13.91 -5.30 -0.04
CA ASN A 3 -12.45 -5.39 0.13
C ASN A 3 -11.88 -6.44 -0.83
N LEU A 4 -10.68 -6.16 -1.36
CA LEU A 4 -9.98 -7.02 -2.31
C LEU A 4 -9.32 -8.18 -1.57
N ASN A 5 -9.77 -9.41 -1.79
CA ASN A 5 -9.11 -10.61 -1.32
C ASN A 5 -8.19 -11.21 -2.39
N GLU A 6 -7.46 -12.27 -2.08
CA GLU A 6 -6.49 -12.89 -2.98
C GLU A 6 -7.12 -13.54 -4.22
N LYS A 7 -8.45 -13.83 -4.18
CA LYS A 7 -9.24 -14.38 -5.29
C LYS A 7 -9.92 -13.29 -6.12
N SER A 8 -9.83 -12.01 -5.72
CA SER A 8 -10.42 -10.89 -6.45
C SER A 8 -9.83 -10.79 -7.86
N LEU A 9 -10.67 -10.42 -8.82
CA LEU A 9 -10.27 -10.26 -10.21
C LEU A 9 -9.15 -9.22 -10.36
N ILE A 10 -8.06 -9.63 -11.01
CA ILE A 10 -6.87 -8.81 -11.22
C ILE A 10 -6.95 -8.15 -12.60
N ARG A 11 -7.05 -6.82 -12.63
CA ARG A 11 -7.09 -6.01 -13.86
C ARG A 11 -5.98 -4.95 -13.83
N PRO A 12 -4.71 -5.29 -14.17
CA PRO A 12 -3.62 -4.34 -14.14
C PRO A 12 -3.75 -3.32 -15.27
N MET A 13 -3.76 -2.04 -14.94
CA MET A 13 -3.85 -0.92 -15.89
C MET A 13 -2.47 -0.45 -16.37
N SER A 14 -1.41 -0.65 -15.58
CA SER A 14 -0.05 -0.21 -15.89
C SER A 14 0.82 -1.34 -16.45
N LYS A 15 1.87 -0.99 -17.22
CA LYS A 15 2.91 -1.93 -17.67
C LYS A 15 3.54 -2.66 -16.48
N TYR A 16 3.90 -1.92 -15.41
CA TYR A 16 4.40 -2.49 -14.16
C TYR A 16 3.46 -3.54 -13.57
N GLY A 17 2.17 -3.22 -13.43
CA GLY A 17 1.17 -4.16 -12.90
C GLY A 17 1.03 -5.42 -13.75
N LYS A 18 1.06 -5.27 -15.09
CA LYS A 18 1.04 -6.41 -16.03
C LYS A 18 2.26 -7.31 -15.84
N THR A 19 3.47 -6.72 -15.75
CA THR A 19 4.71 -7.48 -15.50
C THR A 19 4.66 -8.23 -14.16
N LYS A 20 4.20 -7.58 -13.08
CA LYS A 20 4.05 -8.25 -11.77
C LYS A 20 3.08 -9.43 -11.82
N LEU A 21 1.97 -9.30 -12.55
CA LEU A 21 1.03 -10.41 -12.72
C LEU A 21 1.63 -11.57 -13.54
N LEU A 22 2.41 -11.26 -14.58
CA LEU A 22 3.14 -12.29 -15.34
C LEU A 22 4.15 -13.02 -14.47
N CYS A 23 4.94 -12.31 -13.66
CA CYS A 23 5.85 -12.91 -12.69
C CYS A 23 5.10 -13.83 -11.70
N GLU A 24 3.96 -13.37 -11.14
CA GLU A 24 3.15 -14.19 -10.23
C GLU A 24 2.69 -15.50 -10.89
N LYS A 25 2.18 -15.41 -12.14
CA LYS A 25 1.75 -16.60 -12.92
C LYS A 25 2.93 -17.52 -13.22
N TYR A 26 4.07 -16.96 -13.64
CA TYR A 26 5.28 -17.73 -13.96
C TYR A 26 5.77 -18.52 -12.77
N PHE A 27 5.96 -17.90 -11.61
CA PHE A 27 6.42 -18.60 -10.40
C PHE A 27 5.42 -19.65 -9.93
N LYS A 28 4.12 -19.38 -9.96
CA LYS A 28 3.09 -20.38 -9.65
C LYS A 28 3.18 -21.61 -10.57
N HIS A 29 3.38 -21.39 -11.87
CA HIS A 29 3.49 -22.47 -12.85
C HIS A 29 4.78 -23.27 -12.64
N LYS A 30 5.93 -22.60 -12.61
CA LYS A 30 7.24 -23.25 -12.49
C LYS A 30 7.42 -24.03 -11.20
N LEU A 31 6.88 -23.53 -10.09
CA LEU A 31 7.05 -24.18 -8.78
C LEU A 31 5.95 -25.21 -8.44
N LYS A 32 4.91 -25.32 -9.28
CA LYS A 32 3.76 -26.21 -9.03
C LYS A 32 4.16 -27.67 -8.81
N LYS A 33 5.16 -28.15 -9.56
CA LYS A 33 5.65 -29.55 -9.50
C LYS A 33 6.90 -29.73 -8.62
N THR A 34 7.26 -28.73 -7.83
CA THR A 34 8.44 -28.77 -6.97
C THR A 34 8.05 -28.81 -5.49
N LYS A 35 8.99 -29.23 -4.63
CA LYS A 35 8.84 -29.17 -3.17
C LYS A 35 9.10 -27.77 -2.59
N ILE A 36 9.46 -26.78 -3.44
CA ILE A 36 9.77 -25.42 -3.04
C ILE A 36 8.50 -24.68 -2.63
N LYS A 37 8.47 -24.17 -1.42
CA LYS A 37 7.38 -23.30 -0.94
C LYS A 37 7.58 -21.88 -1.46
N CYS A 38 6.56 -21.30 -2.08
CA CYS A 38 6.60 -19.96 -2.66
C CYS A 38 5.54 -19.07 -2.04
N CYS A 39 5.96 -18.02 -1.36
CA CYS A 39 5.07 -16.98 -0.85
C CYS A 39 5.02 -15.81 -1.84
N ILE A 40 3.83 -15.53 -2.37
CA ILE A 40 3.57 -14.36 -3.20
C ILE A 40 2.83 -13.32 -2.36
N GLY A 41 3.57 -12.34 -1.84
CA GLY A 41 3.03 -11.23 -1.08
C GLY A 41 2.51 -10.12 -1.99
N ARG A 42 1.20 -9.88 -2.02
CA ARG A 42 0.60 -8.71 -2.67
C ARG A 42 0.59 -7.55 -1.69
N VAL A 43 1.65 -6.73 -1.77
CA VAL A 43 1.83 -5.58 -0.89
C VAL A 43 0.94 -4.44 -1.37
N PHE A 44 0.15 -3.87 -0.44
CA PHE A 44 -0.61 -2.64 -0.66
C PHE A 44 0.29 -1.41 -0.45
N SER A 45 -0.30 -0.23 -0.27
CA SER A 45 0.53 0.97 -0.17
C SER A 45 1.34 1.00 1.12
N PHE A 46 2.56 1.48 1.03
CA PHE A 46 3.43 1.81 2.17
C PHE A 46 4.28 3.03 1.83
N THR A 47 5.00 3.57 2.80
CA THR A 47 5.98 4.63 2.56
C THR A 47 7.24 4.45 3.39
N HIS A 48 8.36 4.91 2.84
CA HIS A 48 9.66 4.98 3.49
C HIS A 48 10.43 6.22 3.01
N SER A 49 11.37 6.71 3.81
CA SER A 49 12.15 7.92 3.48
C SER A 49 13.00 7.79 2.20
N SER A 50 13.45 6.58 1.88
CA SER A 50 14.25 6.30 0.66
C SER A 50 13.44 6.13 -0.62
N GLN A 51 12.10 6.23 -0.58
CA GLN A 51 11.30 6.17 -1.81
C GLN A 51 11.47 7.41 -2.67
N SER A 52 11.42 7.23 -4.00
CA SER A 52 11.47 8.34 -4.96
C SER A 52 10.25 9.26 -4.84
N LEU A 53 10.36 10.45 -5.43
CA LEU A 53 9.28 11.46 -5.46
C LEU A 53 8.08 11.05 -6.34
N ASP A 54 8.15 9.92 -7.04
CA ASP A 54 7.02 9.35 -7.78
C ASP A 54 5.94 8.78 -6.84
N PHE A 55 6.32 8.50 -5.58
CA PHE A 55 5.38 8.03 -4.58
C PHE A 55 4.68 9.16 -3.84
N LEU A 56 3.41 8.95 -3.48
CA LEU A 56 2.54 9.99 -2.91
C LEU A 56 3.13 10.69 -1.69
N VAL A 57 3.59 9.94 -0.68
CA VAL A 57 4.04 10.54 0.58
C VAL A 57 5.35 11.33 0.42
N PRO A 58 6.40 10.81 -0.25
CA PRO A 58 7.58 11.59 -0.61
C PRO A 58 7.25 12.85 -1.42
N ALA A 59 6.38 12.75 -2.43
CA ALA A 59 5.95 13.90 -3.24
C ALA A 59 5.25 14.97 -2.39
N LEU A 60 4.35 14.57 -1.48
CA LEU A 60 3.68 15.50 -0.56
C LEU A 60 4.67 16.16 0.40
N LYS A 61 5.59 15.39 0.98
CA LYS A 61 6.65 15.95 1.86
C LYS A 61 7.49 16.98 1.11
N ASN A 62 7.89 16.69 -0.12
CA ASN A 62 8.67 17.61 -0.94
C ASN A 62 7.89 18.89 -1.27
N LYS A 63 6.61 18.77 -1.65
CA LYS A 63 5.74 19.93 -1.89
C LYS A 63 5.58 20.81 -0.65
N ILE A 64 5.42 20.19 0.53
CA ILE A 64 5.25 20.92 1.80
C ILE A 64 6.50 21.72 2.18
N LYS A 65 7.71 21.25 1.81
CA LYS A 65 8.98 21.97 2.07
C LYS A 65 9.14 23.26 1.24
N LYS A 66 8.41 23.42 0.13
CA LYS A 66 8.52 24.65 -0.70
C LYS A 66 8.08 25.89 0.07
N LYS A 67 8.66 27.06 -0.22
CA LYS A 67 8.39 28.34 0.49
C LYS A 67 7.04 28.99 0.15
N THR A 68 6.03 28.25 -0.33
CA THR A 68 4.70 28.77 -0.70
C THR A 68 3.76 28.78 0.51
N LYS A 69 2.93 29.82 0.65
CA LYS A 69 1.89 29.89 1.69
C LYS A 69 0.71 28.95 1.41
N THR A 70 0.39 28.76 0.12
CA THR A 70 -0.70 27.88 -0.34
C THR A 70 -0.12 26.67 -1.06
N LEU A 71 -0.71 25.49 -0.83
CA LEU A 71 -0.33 24.24 -1.45
C LEU A 71 -1.51 23.65 -2.23
N GLU A 72 -1.38 23.62 -3.55
CA GLU A 72 -2.38 23.00 -4.42
C GLU A 72 -2.10 21.51 -4.59
N LEU A 73 -3.12 20.70 -4.32
CA LEU A 73 -3.05 19.23 -4.30
C LEU A 73 -4.18 18.67 -5.16
N ASN A 74 -3.79 17.87 -6.15
CA ASN A 74 -4.72 17.34 -7.15
C ASN A 74 -5.03 15.87 -6.90
N ASN A 75 -6.29 15.49 -7.12
CA ASN A 75 -6.72 14.08 -7.16
C ASN A 75 -6.40 13.29 -5.87
N LEU A 76 -6.61 13.89 -4.71
CA LEU A 76 -6.48 13.21 -3.42
C LEU A 76 -7.82 12.70 -2.87
N ASN A 77 -8.90 12.75 -3.65
CA ASN A 77 -10.21 12.22 -3.29
C ASN A 77 -10.28 10.70 -3.49
N HIS A 78 -9.32 9.96 -2.91
CA HIS A 78 -9.25 8.51 -3.02
C HIS A 78 -8.95 7.87 -1.67
N TYR A 79 -9.31 6.59 -1.54
CA TYR A 79 -9.08 5.78 -0.36
C TYR A 79 -8.10 4.64 -0.68
N ARG A 80 -7.10 4.46 0.18
CA ARG A 80 -6.05 3.44 0.02
C ARG A 80 -5.79 2.74 1.34
N ASP A 81 -5.29 1.52 1.24
CA ASP A 81 -4.77 0.78 2.37
C ASP A 81 -3.28 1.02 2.48
N PHE A 82 -2.86 1.72 3.53
CA PHE A 82 -1.45 1.94 3.84
C PHE A 82 -1.04 1.11 5.04
N ILE A 83 -0.06 0.26 4.85
CA ILE A 83 0.61 -0.48 5.94
C ILE A 83 1.85 0.29 6.39
N SER A 84 2.14 0.27 7.70
CA SER A 84 3.43 0.73 8.21
C SER A 84 4.57 -0.09 7.63
N ILE A 85 5.69 0.54 7.28
CA ILE A 85 6.89 -0.17 6.80
C ILE A 85 7.37 -1.21 7.81
N PHE A 86 7.28 -0.92 9.10
CA PHE A 86 7.65 -1.87 10.15
C PHE A 86 6.76 -3.12 10.16
N ASP A 87 5.43 -2.95 10.00
CA ASP A 87 4.53 -4.10 9.91
C ASP A 87 4.67 -4.84 8.59
N LEU A 88 5.01 -4.18 7.50
CA LEU A 88 5.35 -4.82 6.23
C LEU A 88 6.56 -5.75 6.40
N CYS A 89 7.67 -5.25 6.95
CA CYS A 89 8.86 -6.06 7.21
C CYS A 89 8.56 -7.23 8.16
N ARG A 90 7.82 -6.97 9.25
CA ARG A 90 7.39 -8.01 10.19
C ARG A 90 6.52 -9.09 9.52
N ALA A 91 5.62 -8.70 8.62
CA ALA A 91 4.79 -9.66 7.89
C ALA A 91 5.62 -10.55 6.96
N ILE A 92 6.60 -9.99 6.26
CA ILE A 92 7.51 -10.77 5.40
C ILE A 92 8.30 -11.78 6.23
N ILE A 93 8.92 -11.35 7.33
CA ILE A 93 9.68 -12.23 8.24
C ILE A 93 8.76 -13.31 8.84
N PHE A 94 7.55 -12.94 9.27
CA PHE A 94 6.57 -13.89 9.81
C PHE A 94 6.20 -14.97 8.80
N LEU A 95 5.86 -14.58 7.56
CA LEU A 95 5.49 -15.50 6.49
C LEU A 95 6.63 -16.45 6.10
N SER A 96 7.88 -15.96 6.14
CA SER A 96 9.07 -16.78 5.95
C SER A 96 9.22 -17.81 7.06
N LYS A 97 9.11 -17.40 8.33
CA LYS A 97 9.25 -18.31 9.51
C LYS A 97 8.21 -19.44 9.49
N ILE A 98 6.96 -19.18 9.15
CA ILE A 98 5.91 -20.21 9.06
C ILE A 98 5.97 -20.99 7.75
N LYS A 99 6.96 -20.73 6.89
CA LYS A 99 7.14 -21.36 5.57
C LYS A 99 5.84 -21.33 4.75
N PHE A 100 5.15 -20.18 4.76
CA PHE A 100 3.87 -20.02 4.07
C PHE A 100 4.02 -20.28 2.57
N ASN A 101 3.05 -21.01 2.00
CA ASN A 101 2.99 -21.29 0.56
C ASN A 101 1.69 -20.74 -0.03
N GLY A 102 1.80 -19.98 -1.10
CA GLY A 102 0.65 -19.41 -1.82
C GLY A 102 0.64 -17.89 -1.87
N THR A 103 -0.50 -17.31 -2.29
CA THR A 103 -0.68 -15.86 -2.40
C THR A 103 -1.35 -15.31 -1.15
N ILE A 104 -0.87 -14.13 -0.71
CA ILE A 104 -1.39 -13.45 0.48
C ILE A 104 -1.32 -11.93 0.31
N ASN A 105 -2.38 -11.23 0.74
CA ASN A 105 -2.36 -9.77 0.84
C ASN A 105 -1.57 -9.32 2.07
N ILE A 106 -0.62 -8.40 1.86
CA ILE A 106 0.14 -7.73 2.93
C ILE A 106 -0.30 -6.28 2.97
N ALA A 107 -1.15 -5.95 3.94
CA ALA A 107 -1.83 -4.66 4.04
C ALA A 107 -2.27 -4.42 5.48
N SER A 108 -2.75 -3.23 5.82
CA SER A 108 -3.28 -2.91 7.14
C SER A 108 -4.74 -3.34 7.34
N GLY A 109 -5.50 -3.47 6.25
CA GLY A 109 -6.94 -3.67 6.24
C GLY A 109 -7.72 -2.41 6.67
N LYS A 110 -7.07 -1.24 6.74
CA LYS A 110 -7.66 0.04 7.14
C LYS A 110 -7.73 1.01 5.97
N SER A 111 -8.89 1.65 5.82
CA SER A 111 -9.09 2.68 4.81
C SER A 111 -8.48 4.00 5.23
N ILE A 112 -7.57 4.55 4.43
CA ILE A 112 -6.99 5.88 4.64
C ILE A 112 -7.42 6.78 3.48
N TYR A 113 -8.08 7.89 3.81
CA TYR A 113 -8.39 8.96 2.86
C TYR A 113 -7.12 9.76 2.57
N LEU A 114 -6.73 9.89 1.29
CA LEU A 114 -5.43 10.49 0.94
C LEU A 114 -5.28 11.93 1.39
N LYS A 115 -6.37 12.71 1.42
CA LYS A 115 -6.34 14.08 1.98
C LYS A 115 -5.91 14.11 3.45
N ASN A 116 -6.22 13.05 4.23
CA ASN A 116 -5.79 12.98 5.63
C ASN A 116 -4.28 12.83 5.77
N ILE A 117 -3.62 12.17 4.80
CA ILE A 117 -2.14 12.11 4.75
C ILE A 117 -1.58 13.52 4.54
N ALA A 118 -2.11 14.26 3.56
CA ALA A 118 -1.67 15.63 3.30
C ALA A 118 -1.89 16.55 4.51
N LYS A 119 -3.07 16.47 5.15
CA LYS A 119 -3.38 17.23 6.37
C LYS A 119 -2.41 16.88 7.51
N LYS A 120 -2.12 15.59 7.74
CA LYS A 120 -1.17 15.16 8.78
C LYS A 120 0.23 15.71 8.52
N LEU A 121 0.73 15.58 7.29
CA LEU A 121 2.06 16.08 6.91
C LEU A 121 2.16 17.60 7.00
N ASN A 122 1.06 18.31 6.73
CA ASN A 122 1.02 19.78 6.77
C ASN A 122 0.85 20.34 8.19
N LYS A 123 0.65 19.51 9.20
CA LYS A 123 0.34 19.97 10.57
C LYS A 123 1.40 20.94 11.13
N SER A 124 2.68 20.67 10.90
CA SER A 124 3.78 21.55 11.32
C SER A 124 4.01 22.73 10.40
N ALA A 125 3.83 22.57 9.09
CA ALA A 125 4.03 23.63 8.10
C ALA A 125 2.88 24.65 8.05
N LYS A 126 1.69 24.28 8.56
CA LYS A 126 0.47 25.13 8.65
C LYS A 126 0.09 25.88 7.37
N LYS A 127 0.39 25.30 6.20
CA LYS A 127 0.07 25.93 4.90
C LYS A 127 -1.42 25.81 4.60
N LYS A 128 -1.95 26.75 3.81
CA LYS A 128 -3.32 26.65 3.26
C LYS A 128 -3.36 25.56 2.21
N LEU A 129 -4.15 24.50 2.43
CA LEU A 129 -4.33 23.39 1.49
C LEU A 129 -5.52 23.66 0.58
N LYS A 130 -5.28 23.62 -0.74
CA LYS A 130 -6.29 23.71 -1.79
C LYS A 130 -6.38 22.33 -2.48
N PHE A 131 -7.54 21.69 -2.47
CA PHE A 131 -7.73 20.38 -3.10
C PHE A 131 -8.51 20.52 -4.39
N ASN A 132 -7.92 20.11 -5.51
CA ASN A 132 -8.55 20.10 -6.83
C ASN A 132 -8.80 18.64 -7.22
N ASP A 133 -10.03 18.17 -7.08
CA ASP A 133 -10.40 16.77 -7.28
C ASP A 133 -11.31 16.62 -8.50
N ASN A 134 -10.73 16.28 -9.64
CA ASN A 134 -11.44 16.11 -10.90
C ASN A 134 -11.85 14.67 -11.19
N LYS A 135 -11.59 13.73 -10.25
CA LYS A 135 -11.83 12.30 -10.45
C LYS A 135 -12.80 11.75 -9.41
N VAL A 136 -13.62 10.79 -9.85
CA VAL A 136 -14.48 10.02 -8.94
C VAL A 136 -13.63 9.28 -7.89
N PRO A 137 -14.05 9.26 -6.62
CA PRO A 137 -13.34 8.57 -5.56
C PRO A 137 -13.14 7.08 -5.87
N THR A 138 -11.93 6.59 -5.72
CA THR A 138 -11.63 5.17 -5.85
C THR A 138 -11.21 4.56 -4.51
N TYR A 139 -11.46 3.27 -4.34
CA TYR A 139 -11.24 2.53 -3.11
C TYR A 139 -10.38 1.30 -3.40
N LEU A 140 -9.21 1.23 -2.82
CA LEU A 140 -8.32 0.06 -2.87
C LEU A 140 -8.01 -0.36 -1.43
N LEU A 141 -8.81 -1.31 -0.94
CA LEU A 141 -8.69 -1.88 0.40
C LEU A 141 -8.46 -3.37 0.31
N ALA A 142 -7.56 -3.88 1.14
CA ALA A 142 -7.31 -5.30 1.27
C ALA A 142 -8.32 -5.98 2.21
N ASP A 143 -8.73 -7.19 1.86
CA ASP A 143 -9.16 -8.15 2.85
C ASP A 143 -7.90 -8.84 3.41
N ILE A 144 -7.67 -8.70 4.71
CA ILE A 144 -6.52 -9.27 5.42
C ILE A 144 -6.90 -10.45 6.32
N LYS A 145 -8.11 -11.00 6.16
CA LYS A 145 -8.57 -12.14 6.97
C LYS A 145 -7.61 -13.31 6.92
N LYS A 146 -7.04 -13.59 5.75
CA LYS A 146 -6.05 -14.67 5.57
C LYS A 146 -4.79 -14.44 6.40
N LEU A 147 -4.21 -13.23 6.35
CA LEU A 147 -3.02 -12.88 7.13
C LEU A 147 -3.30 -12.96 8.65
N LYS A 148 -4.48 -12.49 9.08
CA LYS A 148 -4.90 -12.59 10.48
C LYS A 148 -5.11 -14.03 10.94
N ARG A 149 -5.73 -14.89 10.11
CA ARG A 149 -5.93 -16.31 10.45
C ARG A 149 -4.63 -17.08 10.61
N LEU A 150 -3.54 -16.66 9.93
CA LEU A 150 -2.21 -17.22 10.14
C LEU A 150 -1.56 -16.77 11.46
N GLY A 151 -2.18 -15.84 12.20
CA GLY A 151 -1.69 -15.35 13.49
C GLY A 151 -0.93 -14.03 13.44
N PHE A 152 -0.82 -13.38 12.25
CA PHE A 152 -0.13 -12.09 12.18
C PHE A 152 -0.93 -10.98 12.87
N LYS A 153 -0.27 -10.23 13.76
CA LYS A 153 -0.83 -9.08 14.47
C LYS A 153 -0.08 -7.81 14.09
N HIS A 154 -0.82 -6.80 13.58
CA HIS A 154 -0.27 -5.47 13.35
C HIS A 154 0.08 -4.78 14.68
N LYS A 155 1.20 -4.07 14.72
CA LYS A 155 1.66 -3.32 15.91
C LYS A 155 1.72 -1.83 15.68
N TYR A 156 1.93 -1.39 14.44
CA TYR A 156 2.26 0.01 14.12
C TYR A 156 1.14 0.69 13.36
N ASN A 157 0.82 1.93 13.76
CA ASN A 157 -0.08 2.78 13.00
C ASN A 157 0.71 3.48 11.90
N PHE A 158 0.21 3.45 10.66
CA PHE A 158 0.82 4.13 9.52
C PHE A 158 1.09 5.62 9.81
N PHE A 159 0.14 6.35 10.41
CA PHE A 159 0.30 7.77 10.70
C PHE A 159 1.40 8.10 11.72
N ASN A 160 1.88 7.12 12.48
CA ASN A 160 3.02 7.29 13.37
C ASN A 160 4.37 7.04 12.69
N THR A 161 4.34 6.63 11.42
CA THR A 161 5.54 6.27 10.63
C THR A 161 5.82 7.22 9.48
N ILE A 162 5.04 8.31 9.34
CA ILE A 162 5.18 9.32 8.28
C ILE A 162 5.54 10.71 8.81
#